data_762edbc9ce9ecaded5727ebb795c5c23
#
_entry.id   762edbc9ce9ecaded5727ebb795c5c23
#
_cell.length_a   1.000
_cell.length_b   1.000
_cell.length_c   1.000
_cell.angle_alpha   90.00
_cell.angle_beta   90.00
_cell.angle_gamma   90.00
#
_symmetry.space_group_name_H-M   'P 1'
#
loop_
_entity.id
_entity.type
_entity.pdbx_description
1 polymer ?
#
loop_
_entity_poly.entity_id
_entity_poly.type
_entity_poly.pdbx_seq_one_letter_code
_entity_poly.pdbx_strand_id
1 'polypeptide(L)'
;MLFRSNPEAAAEVTRAVKAVTTKPVIIKLSPNVTDIVSIAKACEDAGADGISLINTLLGMRINLRTRKPVIANKMGGFSGPAIFPVAVRMVYQVANAVKIPVVGMGGVSSAEDVIEMMLAGATAVEVGAANLVNPYICRDIIRDLPEVMAKYRIENLSEIIGGVK
;
A
#
# COMPACT_ATOMS: atom_id res chain seq x y z
N MET A 1 16.20 -0.55 11.11
CA MET A 1 14.84 -0.09 11.44
C MET A 1 13.99 -1.31 11.82
N LEU A 2 14.18 -1.80 13.05
CA LEU A 2 13.68 -3.12 13.50
C LEU A 2 12.15 -3.21 13.60
N PHE A 3 11.45 -2.14 13.99
CA PHE A 3 9.99 -2.20 14.24
C PHE A 3 9.14 -2.43 12.98
N ARG A 4 9.66 -2.11 11.77
CA ARG A 4 8.92 -2.31 10.50
C ARG A 4 9.04 -3.71 9.92
N SER A 5 9.91 -4.54 10.46
CA SER A 5 10.20 -5.89 9.97
C SER A 5 10.02 -6.97 11.02
N ASN A 6 9.66 -6.60 12.25
CA ASN A 6 9.43 -7.51 13.36
C ASN A 6 7.98 -7.33 13.86
N PRO A 7 7.15 -8.39 13.87
CA PRO A 7 5.76 -8.33 14.29
C PRO A 7 5.56 -7.84 15.73
N GLU A 8 6.38 -8.30 16.67
CA GLU A 8 6.28 -7.93 18.09
C GLU A 8 6.55 -6.44 18.29
N ALA A 9 7.61 -5.91 17.65
CA ALA A 9 7.94 -4.49 17.71
C ALA A 9 6.86 -3.62 17.07
N ALA A 10 6.26 -4.05 15.96
CA ALA A 10 5.13 -3.37 15.34
C ALA A 10 3.91 -3.33 16.24
N ALA A 11 3.59 -4.46 16.90
CA ALA A 11 2.49 -4.57 17.87
C ALA A 11 2.72 -3.69 19.11
N GLU A 12 3.94 -3.63 19.63
CA GLU A 12 4.30 -2.80 20.79
C GLU A 12 4.06 -1.31 20.47
N VAL A 13 4.56 -0.82 19.32
CA VAL A 13 4.34 0.56 18.88
C VAL A 13 2.85 0.83 18.68
N THR A 14 2.11 -0.09 18.07
CA THR A 14 0.66 0.04 17.85
C THR A 14 -0.07 0.20 19.18
N ARG A 15 0.18 -0.68 20.16
CA ARG A 15 -0.41 -0.59 21.51
C ARG A 15 -0.08 0.72 22.20
N ALA A 16 1.17 1.16 22.14
CA ALA A 16 1.61 2.41 22.76
C ALA A 16 0.89 3.62 22.18
N VAL A 17 0.70 3.67 20.86
CA VAL A 17 -0.05 4.74 20.20
C VAL A 17 -1.54 4.67 20.56
N LYS A 18 -2.16 3.48 20.51
CA LYS A 18 -3.57 3.30 20.84
C LYS A 18 -3.89 3.66 22.29
N ALA A 19 -2.95 3.48 23.21
CA ALA A 19 -3.13 3.82 24.63
C ALA A 19 -3.28 5.33 24.89
N VAL A 20 -2.81 6.18 23.96
CA VAL A 20 -2.78 7.64 24.14
C VAL A 20 -3.67 8.41 23.17
N THR A 21 -4.44 7.70 22.31
CA THR A 21 -5.35 8.36 21.34
C THR A 21 -6.71 7.66 21.26
N THR A 22 -7.75 8.47 21.04
CA THR A 22 -9.10 7.99 20.70
C THR A 22 -9.37 8.02 19.18
N LYS A 23 -8.43 8.55 18.39
CA LYS A 23 -8.55 8.63 16.94
C LYS A 23 -8.22 7.28 16.30
N PRO A 24 -8.77 7.00 15.11
CA PRO A 24 -8.37 5.84 14.32
C PRO A 24 -6.87 5.82 14.06
N VAL A 25 -6.25 4.66 14.22
CA VAL A 25 -4.81 4.41 13.99
C VAL A 25 -4.66 3.43 12.85
N ILE A 26 -4.15 3.90 11.72
CA ILE A 26 -3.87 3.09 10.53
C ILE A 26 -2.37 2.83 10.47
N ILE A 27 -1.97 1.56 10.46
CA ILE A 27 -0.55 1.16 10.45
C ILE A 27 -0.08 0.94 9.02
N LYS A 28 0.96 1.69 8.62
CA LYS A 28 1.56 1.56 7.28
C LYS A 28 2.69 0.54 7.25
N LEU A 29 2.49 -0.53 6.48
CA LEU A 29 3.41 -1.65 6.40
C LEU A 29 4.49 -1.47 5.32
N SER A 30 5.67 -2.03 5.61
CA SER A 30 6.80 -2.05 4.69
C SER A 30 6.79 -3.32 3.83
N PRO A 31 7.07 -3.22 2.51
CA PRO A 31 7.21 -4.39 1.65
C PRO A 31 8.57 -5.10 1.79
N ASN A 32 9.52 -4.50 2.54
CA ASN A 32 10.89 -5.01 2.68
C ASN A 32 10.97 -6.08 3.79
N VAL A 33 10.10 -7.06 3.70
CA VAL A 33 9.94 -8.16 4.66
C VAL A 33 9.64 -9.46 3.93
N THR A 34 9.93 -10.59 4.57
CA THR A 34 9.62 -11.91 4.02
C THR A 34 8.14 -12.25 4.19
N ASP A 35 7.57 -11.93 5.34
CA ASP A 35 6.17 -12.19 5.68
C ASP A 35 5.48 -10.91 6.19
N ILE A 36 4.72 -10.27 5.31
CA ILE A 36 3.95 -9.07 5.64
C ILE A 36 2.67 -9.39 6.42
N VAL A 37 2.15 -10.61 6.25
CA VAL A 37 0.91 -11.06 6.89
C VAL A 37 1.08 -11.17 8.39
N SER A 38 2.20 -11.73 8.86
CA SER A 38 2.49 -11.84 10.29
C SER A 38 2.52 -10.47 10.98
N ILE A 39 3.06 -9.46 10.31
CA ILE A 39 3.12 -8.09 10.83
C ILE A 39 1.72 -7.47 10.85
N ALA A 40 0.93 -7.65 9.79
CA ALA A 40 -0.44 -7.14 9.70
C ALA A 40 -1.31 -7.68 10.85
N LYS A 41 -1.27 -9.00 11.07
CA LYS A 41 -2.00 -9.66 12.17
C LYS A 41 -1.56 -9.15 13.55
N ALA A 42 -0.26 -9.02 13.76
CA ALA A 42 0.25 -8.49 15.02
C ALA A 42 -0.20 -7.04 15.31
N CYS A 43 -0.32 -6.21 14.26
CA CYS A 43 -0.87 -4.85 14.38
C CYS A 43 -2.39 -4.88 14.67
N GLU A 44 -3.15 -5.74 13.99
CA GLU A 44 -4.58 -5.94 14.24
C GLU A 44 -4.83 -6.38 15.67
N ASP A 45 -4.12 -7.41 16.15
CA ASP A 45 -4.20 -7.92 17.53
C ASP A 45 -3.79 -6.87 18.57
N ALA A 46 -2.95 -5.92 18.17
CA ALA A 46 -2.55 -4.78 19.00
C ALA A 46 -3.56 -3.62 19.01
N GLY A 47 -4.67 -3.72 18.26
CA GLY A 47 -5.77 -2.76 18.22
C GLY A 47 -5.65 -1.71 17.14
N ALA A 48 -4.92 -1.94 16.07
CA ALA A 48 -4.97 -1.08 14.87
C ALA A 48 -6.40 -1.03 14.31
N ASP A 49 -6.83 0.15 13.84
CA ASP A 49 -8.15 0.34 13.23
C ASP A 49 -8.13 0.08 11.71
N GLY A 50 -6.95 0.00 11.11
CA GLY A 50 -6.74 -0.31 9.70
C GLY A 50 -5.28 -0.54 9.38
N ILE A 51 -5.05 -1.14 8.23
CA ILE A 51 -3.70 -1.36 7.67
C ILE A 51 -3.59 -0.61 6.36
N SER A 52 -2.50 0.12 6.14
CA SER A 52 -2.15 0.64 4.82
C SER A 52 -0.86 -0.02 4.32
N LEU A 53 -0.81 -0.33 3.05
CA LEU A 53 0.37 -0.92 2.41
C LEU A 53 0.38 -0.67 0.90
N ILE A 54 1.54 -0.48 0.30
CA ILE A 54 2.87 -0.72 0.82
C ILE A 54 3.69 0.58 0.91
N ASN A 55 4.66 0.65 1.83
CA ASN A 55 5.72 1.63 1.75
C ASN A 55 6.62 1.32 0.54
N THR A 56 7.63 2.16 0.25
CA THR A 56 8.55 1.95 -0.88
C THR A 56 9.40 0.68 -0.71
N LEU A 57 9.67 0.00 -1.83
CA LEU A 57 10.71 -1.03 -1.90
C LEU A 57 12.10 -0.40 -1.78
N LEU A 58 13.06 -1.14 -1.23
CA LEU A 58 14.44 -0.70 -1.19
C LEU A 58 15.10 -0.93 -2.54
N GLY A 59 15.68 0.11 -3.11
CA GLY A 59 16.37 0.08 -4.38
C GLY A 59 17.70 0.83 -4.35
N MET A 60 18.50 0.65 -5.40
CA MET A 60 19.78 1.34 -5.58
C MET A 60 20.04 1.61 -7.06
N ARG A 61 20.65 2.76 -7.37
CA ARG A 61 21.21 3.07 -8.69
C ARG A 61 22.67 3.52 -8.56
N ILE A 62 23.47 3.16 -9.54
CA ILE A 62 24.90 3.51 -9.63
C ILE A 62 25.08 4.45 -10.82
N ASN A 63 25.78 5.56 -10.60
CA ASN A 63 26.24 6.43 -11.67
C ASN A 63 27.46 5.77 -12.34
N LEU A 64 27.32 5.36 -13.59
CA LEU A 64 28.35 4.63 -14.32
C LEU A 64 29.62 5.45 -14.56
N ARG A 65 29.50 6.77 -14.69
CA ARG A 65 30.64 7.67 -14.92
C ARG A 65 31.50 7.82 -13.66
N THR A 66 30.86 8.05 -12.51
CA THR A 66 31.56 8.28 -11.24
C THR A 66 31.79 7.01 -10.43
N ARG A 67 31.12 5.89 -10.82
CA ARG A 67 31.09 4.60 -10.11
C ARG A 67 30.65 4.73 -8.65
N LYS A 68 29.80 5.72 -8.35
CA LYS A 68 29.25 5.99 -7.03
C LYS A 68 27.75 5.80 -7.02
N PRO A 69 27.14 5.55 -5.84
CA PRO A 69 25.68 5.61 -5.70
C PRO A 69 25.12 6.95 -6.18
N VAL A 70 23.95 6.93 -6.81
CA VAL A 70 23.28 8.15 -7.31
C VAL A 70 22.82 9.05 -6.15
N ILE A 71 22.44 8.44 -5.03
CA ILE A 71 22.00 9.16 -3.83
C ILE A 71 22.96 8.95 -2.67
N ALA A 72 23.09 9.95 -1.78
CA ALA A 72 24.04 9.95 -0.67
C ALA A 72 23.84 8.76 0.29
N ASN A 73 22.59 8.36 0.53
CA ASN A 73 22.24 7.22 1.39
C ASN A 73 22.53 5.85 0.75
N LYS A 74 23.11 5.80 -0.45
CA LYS A 74 23.41 4.61 -1.25
C LYS A 74 22.15 3.89 -1.74
N MET A 75 21.24 3.53 -0.86
CA MET A 75 19.95 2.88 -1.12
C MET A 75 18.82 3.79 -0.73
N GLY A 76 17.68 3.72 -1.46
CA GLY A 76 16.51 4.53 -1.22
C GLY A 76 15.23 3.86 -1.67
N GLY A 77 14.11 4.54 -1.44
CA GLY A 77 12.80 4.03 -1.81
C GLY A 77 12.61 3.97 -3.31
N PHE A 78 12.19 2.81 -3.79
CA PHE A 78 11.76 2.56 -5.16
C PHE A 78 10.23 2.53 -5.20
N SER A 79 9.64 3.40 -6.02
CA SER A 79 8.19 3.56 -6.19
C SER A 79 7.85 3.79 -7.67
N GLY A 80 6.55 3.94 -7.97
CA GLY A 80 6.04 4.13 -9.32
C GLY A 80 5.46 2.83 -9.92
N PRO A 81 5.03 2.83 -11.20
CA PRO A 81 4.26 1.72 -11.78
C PRO A 81 4.94 0.35 -11.70
N ALA A 82 6.26 0.32 -11.72
CA ALA A 82 7.02 -0.94 -11.66
C ALA A 82 6.83 -1.75 -10.36
N ILE A 83 6.39 -1.11 -9.26
CA ILE A 83 6.11 -1.82 -8.01
C ILE A 83 4.65 -2.25 -7.87
N PHE A 84 3.77 -1.85 -8.78
CA PHE A 84 2.33 -2.10 -8.70
C PHE A 84 1.99 -3.59 -8.52
N PRO A 85 2.53 -4.54 -9.29
CA PRO A 85 2.22 -5.97 -9.09
C PRO A 85 2.65 -6.51 -7.72
N VAL A 86 3.71 -5.93 -7.13
CA VAL A 86 4.15 -6.29 -5.78
C VAL A 86 3.16 -5.78 -4.74
N ALA A 87 2.66 -4.55 -4.93
CA ALA A 87 1.67 -3.94 -4.05
C ALA A 87 0.34 -4.71 -4.10
N VAL A 88 -0.18 -5.03 -5.29
CA VAL A 88 -1.40 -5.83 -5.48
C VAL A 88 -1.30 -7.17 -4.77
N ARG A 89 -0.20 -7.92 -4.96
CA ARG A 89 0.05 -9.19 -4.27
C ARG A 89 0.01 -9.04 -2.75
N MET A 90 0.69 -8.02 -2.21
CA MET A 90 0.75 -7.83 -0.76
C MET A 90 -0.60 -7.39 -0.18
N VAL A 91 -1.35 -6.52 -0.88
CA VAL A 91 -2.72 -6.15 -0.51
C VAL A 91 -3.60 -7.39 -0.46
N TYR A 92 -3.57 -8.24 -1.50
CA TYR A 92 -4.32 -9.50 -1.52
C TYR A 92 -3.98 -10.41 -0.33
N GLN A 93 -2.70 -10.59 -0.04
CA GLN A 93 -2.27 -11.43 1.09
C GLN A 93 -2.77 -10.89 2.44
N VAL A 94 -2.66 -9.58 2.67
CA VAL A 94 -3.05 -8.95 3.94
C VAL A 94 -4.58 -8.91 4.06
N ALA A 95 -5.30 -8.50 3.02
CA ALA A 95 -6.76 -8.40 3.05
C ALA A 95 -7.44 -9.75 3.32
N ASN A 96 -6.85 -10.87 2.86
CA ASN A 96 -7.33 -12.22 3.18
C ASN A 96 -6.94 -12.70 4.59
N ALA A 97 -6.12 -11.95 5.33
CA ALA A 97 -5.57 -12.39 6.60
C ALA A 97 -6.05 -11.58 7.81
N VAL A 98 -6.52 -10.35 7.59
CA VAL A 98 -7.03 -9.45 8.64
C VAL A 98 -8.51 -9.14 8.42
N LYS A 99 -9.19 -8.66 9.47
CA LYS A 99 -10.61 -8.28 9.45
C LYS A 99 -10.82 -6.76 9.38
N ILE A 100 -9.80 -5.99 9.74
CA ILE A 100 -9.82 -4.52 9.70
C ILE A 100 -9.61 -4.01 8.27
N PRO A 101 -10.07 -2.79 7.95
CA PRO A 101 -9.94 -2.20 6.62
C PRO A 101 -8.48 -2.16 6.12
N VAL A 102 -8.31 -2.42 4.83
CA VAL A 102 -7.00 -2.38 4.16
C VAL A 102 -6.98 -1.25 3.14
N VAL A 103 -6.00 -0.36 3.23
CA VAL A 103 -5.76 0.73 2.27
C VAL A 103 -4.60 0.33 1.36
N GLY A 104 -4.87 0.17 0.06
CA GLY A 104 -3.88 -0.23 -0.94
C GLY A 104 -3.13 0.98 -1.52
N MET A 105 -1.81 0.87 -1.62
CA MET A 105 -0.97 1.86 -2.31
C MET A 105 0.28 1.22 -2.89
N GLY A 106 0.81 1.86 -3.94
CA GLY A 106 2.06 1.45 -4.58
C GLY A 106 1.91 1.27 -6.08
N GLY A 107 2.37 2.26 -6.84
CA GLY A 107 2.37 2.24 -8.29
C GLY A 107 1.06 2.60 -8.97
N VAL A 108 0.00 2.90 -8.24
CA VAL A 108 -1.30 3.31 -8.77
C VAL A 108 -1.17 4.58 -9.61
N SER A 109 -1.68 4.56 -10.84
CA SER A 109 -1.58 5.63 -11.82
C SER A 109 -2.78 5.75 -12.77
N SER A 110 -3.76 4.86 -12.68
CA SER A 110 -4.96 4.83 -13.52
C SER A 110 -6.21 4.39 -12.73
N ALA A 111 -7.38 4.55 -13.33
CA ALA A 111 -8.64 4.06 -12.78
C ALA A 111 -8.69 2.52 -12.78
N GLU A 112 -8.09 1.86 -13.78
CA GLU A 112 -7.91 0.41 -13.79
C GLU A 112 -7.08 -0.08 -12.61
N ASP A 113 -5.99 0.61 -12.27
CA ASP A 113 -5.17 0.24 -11.10
C ASP A 113 -5.96 0.33 -9.79
N VAL A 114 -6.86 1.31 -9.67
CA VAL A 114 -7.75 1.42 -8.50
C VAL A 114 -8.67 0.21 -8.40
N ILE A 115 -9.32 -0.18 -9.51
CA ILE A 115 -10.20 -1.36 -9.55
C ILE A 115 -9.41 -2.62 -9.21
N GLU A 116 -8.20 -2.80 -9.75
CA GLU A 116 -7.36 -3.97 -9.46
C GLU A 116 -6.96 -4.04 -7.98
N MET A 117 -6.61 -2.91 -7.36
CA MET A 117 -6.34 -2.84 -5.92
C MET A 117 -7.57 -3.22 -5.08
N MET A 118 -8.76 -2.75 -5.47
CA MET A 118 -10.00 -3.08 -4.76
C MET A 118 -10.38 -4.55 -4.93
N LEU A 119 -10.22 -5.11 -6.13
CA LEU A 119 -10.37 -6.55 -6.36
C LEU A 119 -9.43 -7.38 -5.48
N ALA A 120 -8.19 -6.91 -5.26
CA ALA A 120 -7.25 -7.56 -4.36
C ALA A 120 -7.65 -7.46 -2.87
N GLY A 121 -8.63 -6.62 -2.52
CA GLY A 121 -9.18 -6.49 -1.16
C GLY A 121 -8.95 -5.13 -0.49
N ALA A 122 -8.41 -4.15 -1.21
CA ALA A 122 -8.33 -2.79 -0.67
C ALA A 122 -9.73 -2.17 -0.54
N THR A 123 -10.02 -1.58 0.62
CA THR A 123 -11.25 -0.81 0.88
C THR A 123 -11.12 0.66 0.47
N ALA A 124 -9.89 1.13 0.34
CA ALA A 124 -9.53 2.44 -0.18
C ALA A 124 -8.16 2.36 -0.87
N VAL A 125 -7.88 3.32 -1.77
CA VAL A 125 -6.65 3.35 -2.55
C VAL A 125 -5.97 4.71 -2.42
N GLU A 126 -4.64 4.69 -2.20
CA GLU A 126 -3.82 5.90 -2.16
C GLU A 126 -2.92 5.99 -3.39
N VAL A 127 -2.77 7.22 -3.92
CA VAL A 127 -1.92 7.53 -5.07
C VAL A 127 -0.71 8.34 -4.57
N GLY A 128 0.49 7.80 -4.73
CA GLY A 128 1.73 8.44 -4.28
C GLY A 128 2.55 9.02 -5.42
N ALA A 129 3.49 8.25 -5.95
CA ALA A 129 4.49 8.70 -6.93
C ALA A 129 3.89 9.33 -8.20
N ALA A 130 2.72 8.90 -8.63
CA ALA A 130 2.06 9.45 -9.82
C ALA A 130 1.72 10.94 -9.66
N ASN A 131 1.44 11.43 -8.44
CA ASN A 131 1.22 12.86 -8.17
C ASN A 131 2.47 13.72 -8.42
N LEU A 132 3.67 13.14 -8.35
CA LEU A 132 4.91 13.85 -8.65
C LEU A 132 5.13 14.05 -10.16
N VAL A 133 4.48 13.21 -10.98
CA VAL A 133 4.51 13.29 -12.45
C VAL A 133 3.35 14.13 -12.97
N ASN A 134 2.13 13.88 -12.46
CA ASN A 134 0.93 14.64 -12.77
C ASN A 134 0.22 15.02 -11.46
N PRO A 135 0.28 16.30 -11.03
CA PRO A 135 -0.36 16.75 -9.79
C PRO A 135 -1.90 16.65 -9.81
N TYR A 136 -2.49 16.43 -10.97
CA TYR A 136 -3.93 16.26 -11.16
C TYR A 136 -4.36 14.79 -11.29
N ILE A 137 -3.45 13.83 -11.10
CA ILE A 137 -3.71 12.42 -11.37
C ILE A 137 -4.90 11.85 -10.57
N CYS A 138 -5.08 12.25 -9.31
CA CYS A 138 -6.22 11.79 -8.52
C CYS A 138 -7.56 12.28 -9.11
N ARG A 139 -7.61 13.55 -9.57
CA ARG A 139 -8.78 14.09 -10.26
C ARG A 139 -9.06 13.30 -11.57
N ASP A 140 -8.01 13.04 -12.33
CA ASP A 140 -8.14 12.33 -13.60
C ASP A 140 -8.61 10.89 -13.39
N ILE A 141 -8.06 10.18 -12.41
CA ILE A 141 -8.52 8.85 -12.00
C ILE A 141 -10.01 8.87 -11.60
N ILE A 142 -10.44 9.83 -10.77
CA ILE A 142 -11.84 9.94 -10.33
C ILE A 142 -12.77 10.22 -11.52
N ARG A 143 -12.35 11.08 -12.46
CA ARG A 143 -13.09 11.37 -13.68
C ARG A 143 -13.26 10.13 -14.56
N ASP A 144 -12.21 9.31 -14.68
CA ASP A 144 -12.17 8.17 -15.60
C ASP A 144 -12.82 6.90 -14.98
N LEU A 145 -12.95 6.84 -13.65
CA LEU A 145 -13.54 5.69 -12.94
C LEU A 145 -14.91 5.26 -13.48
N PRO A 146 -15.89 6.16 -13.74
CA PRO A 146 -17.22 5.73 -14.24
C PRO A 146 -17.16 5.00 -15.57
N GLU A 147 -16.28 5.41 -16.49
CA GLU A 147 -16.10 4.77 -17.80
C GLU A 147 -15.49 3.38 -17.63
N VAL A 148 -14.45 3.27 -16.79
CA VAL A 148 -13.78 2.00 -16.50
C VAL A 148 -14.72 1.04 -15.76
N MET A 149 -15.52 1.52 -14.81
CA MET A 149 -16.56 0.72 -14.15
C MET A 149 -17.58 0.18 -15.16
N ALA A 150 -18.07 1.02 -16.07
CA ALA A 150 -19.00 0.60 -17.12
C ALA A 150 -18.38 -0.48 -18.04
N LYS A 151 -17.11 -0.30 -18.44
CA LYS A 151 -16.34 -1.27 -19.24
C LYS A 151 -16.29 -2.65 -18.61
N TYR A 152 -16.11 -2.72 -17.27
CA TYR A 152 -16.02 -3.96 -16.51
C TYR A 152 -17.35 -4.39 -15.86
N ARG A 153 -18.47 -3.71 -16.15
CA ARG A 153 -19.82 -3.99 -15.62
C ARG A 153 -19.86 -3.94 -14.09
N ILE A 154 -19.19 -2.96 -13.51
CA ILE A 154 -19.18 -2.69 -12.08
C ILE A 154 -20.20 -1.60 -11.79
N GLU A 155 -21.22 -1.88 -11.00
CA GLU A 155 -22.22 -0.90 -10.60
C GLU A 155 -21.80 -0.11 -9.38
N ASN A 156 -21.14 -0.78 -8.42
CA ASN A 156 -20.65 -0.17 -7.20
C ASN A 156 -19.26 -0.71 -6.84
N LEU A 157 -18.33 0.18 -6.51
CA LEU A 157 -16.97 -0.21 -6.13
C LEU A 157 -16.91 -1.12 -4.89
N SER A 158 -17.87 -0.98 -3.96
CA SER A 158 -17.90 -1.85 -2.78
C SER A 158 -18.16 -3.33 -3.10
N GLU A 159 -18.78 -3.62 -4.25
CA GLU A 159 -19.10 -5.00 -4.66
C GLU A 159 -17.89 -5.79 -5.14
N ILE A 160 -16.83 -5.10 -5.53
CA ILE A 160 -15.63 -5.72 -6.06
C ILE A 160 -14.54 -5.92 -5.01
N ILE A 161 -14.71 -5.40 -3.80
CA ILE A 161 -13.68 -5.51 -2.75
C ILE A 161 -13.44 -6.99 -2.40
N GLY A 162 -12.20 -7.44 -2.64
CA GLY A 162 -11.81 -8.84 -2.43
C GLY A 162 -12.44 -9.83 -3.41
N GLY A 163 -12.90 -9.35 -4.58
CA GLY A 163 -13.60 -10.15 -5.58
C GLY A 163 -12.71 -11.06 -6.46
N VAL A 164 -11.42 -11.19 -6.16
CA VAL A 164 -10.53 -12.15 -6.84
C VAL A 164 -10.97 -13.58 -6.52
N LYS A 165 -11.26 -14.37 -7.56
CA LYS A 165 -11.68 -15.78 -7.47
C LYS A 165 -10.50 -16.71 -7.66
#